data_0658fad59a715e3183b90717d374286e
#
_entry.id   0658fad59a715e3183b90717d374286e
#
_cell.length_a   1.000
_cell.length_b   1.000
_cell.length_c   1.000
_cell.angle_alpha   90.00
_cell.angle_beta   90.00
_cell.angle_gamma   90.00
#
_symmetry.space_group_name_H-M   'P 1'
#
loop_
_entity.id
_entity.type
_entity.pdbx_description
1 polymer ?
#
loop_
_entity_poly.entity_id
_entity_poly.type
_entity_poly.pdbx_seq_one_letter_code
_entity_poly.pdbx_strand_id
1 'polypeptide(L)'
;KLEDNSKNIVTEVNKQSETNLWVTKLEVNKKGIYTSTIDNIVLIMENDENLKGKIALNEFSHQIVIKKNLPWRKIKNVHSGDCWCDNDDSNLRHYIERVYKIKSQQGIYDGISVVANKYSYHPIKDYLNAVKWDGVNRVDNLFVDYLGAQKSKYTSAVTRKILVAATSRIFNPGVKFDNMVVFVGKQGLGKSHFLDLIGKEWYSDSINTVVGKEAYEQLQEAWIVEMAELSATKKAETESVKHFISKREDVYRVAYGRRVEKFKRQCVFFGTTNDDEFLKDKT
;
A
#
# COMPACT_ATOMS: atom_id res chain seq x y z
N LYS A 1 39.79 2.27 32.41
CA LYS A 1 39.95 2.15 30.92
C LYS A 1 40.17 0.69 30.45
N LEU A 2 40.89 -0.15 31.19
CA LEU A 2 41.12 -1.59 30.86
C LEU A 2 39.91 -2.46 31.22
N GLU A 3 39.19 -2.16 32.31
CA GLU A 3 37.94 -2.83 32.72
C GLU A 3 36.72 -2.49 31.83
N ASP A 4 36.68 -1.28 31.29
CA ASP A 4 35.62 -0.90 30.32
C ASP A 4 35.80 -1.59 28.96
N ASN A 5 37.05 -1.73 28.52
CA ASN A 5 37.31 -2.45 27.26
C ASN A 5 37.02 -3.97 27.37
N SER A 6 37.29 -4.60 28.50
CA SER A 6 36.98 -6.01 28.70
C SER A 6 35.46 -6.27 28.80
N LYS A 7 34.69 -5.39 29.43
CA LYS A 7 33.23 -5.48 29.45
C LYS A 7 32.60 -5.27 28.08
N ASN A 8 33.11 -4.32 27.28
CA ASN A 8 32.67 -4.12 25.91
C ASN A 8 32.97 -5.32 24.99
N ILE A 9 34.16 -5.92 25.11
CA ILE A 9 34.53 -7.12 24.34
C ILE A 9 33.68 -8.32 24.75
N VAL A 10 33.42 -8.53 26.03
CA VAL A 10 32.55 -9.62 26.50
C VAL A 10 31.11 -9.40 26.06
N THR A 11 30.63 -8.17 26.01
CA THR A 11 29.28 -7.82 25.51
C THR A 11 29.17 -8.02 24.00
N GLU A 12 30.21 -7.69 23.23
CA GLU A 12 30.26 -7.95 21.78
C GLU A 12 30.39 -9.45 21.46
N VAL A 13 31.20 -10.18 22.18
CA VAL A 13 31.36 -11.66 22.02
C VAL A 13 30.06 -12.37 22.40
N ASN A 14 29.37 -11.95 23.46
CA ASN A 14 28.09 -12.52 23.83
C ASN A 14 26.99 -12.15 22.82
N LYS A 15 26.97 -10.93 22.27
CA LYS A 15 26.08 -10.57 21.16
C LYS A 15 26.33 -11.40 19.91
N GLN A 16 27.60 -11.61 19.53
CA GLN A 16 27.95 -12.46 18.39
C GLN A 16 27.62 -13.94 18.62
N SER A 17 27.75 -14.45 19.84
CA SER A 17 27.34 -15.82 20.17
C SER A 17 25.83 -16.01 20.20
N GLU A 18 25.07 -15.05 20.72
CA GLU A 18 23.59 -15.07 20.63
C GLU A 18 23.09 -14.87 19.19
N THR A 19 23.78 -14.05 18.40
CA THR A 19 23.40 -13.79 17.00
C THR A 19 23.56 -15.04 16.12
N ASN A 20 24.42 -16.00 16.49
CA ASN A 20 24.64 -17.23 15.72
C ASN A 20 23.89 -18.48 16.24
N LEU A 21 23.24 -18.41 17.40
CA LEU A 21 22.49 -19.54 17.96
C LEU A 21 21.32 -20.02 17.07
N TRP A 22 20.74 -19.14 16.24
CA TRP A 22 19.68 -19.53 15.33
C TRP A 22 20.13 -20.47 14.21
N VAL A 23 21.40 -20.41 13.81
CA VAL A 23 21.97 -21.31 12.78
C VAL A 23 21.93 -22.77 13.24
N THR A 24 22.07 -23.03 14.54
CA THR A 24 21.98 -24.37 15.12
C THR A 24 20.57 -24.95 15.08
N LYS A 25 19.55 -24.11 14.86
CA LYS A 25 18.15 -24.53 14.71
C LYS A 25 17.78 -24.91 13.28
N LEU A 26 18.67 -24.65 12.31
CA LEU A 26 18.44 -25.06 10.94
C LEU A 26 18.46 -26.59 10.83
N GLU A 27 17.43 -27.12 10.21
CA GLU A 27 17.35 -28.55 9.92
C GLU A 27 18.42 -28.95 8.91
N VAL A 28 19.10 -30.06 9.21
CA VAL A 28 20.11 -30.65 8.35
C VAL A 28 19.75 -32.08 7.98
N ASN A 29 20.15 -32.51 6.79
CA ASN A 29 20.02 -33.91 6.39
C ASN A 29 21.10 -34.79 7.03
N LYS A 30 21.07 -36.11 6.77
CA LYS A 30 22.02 -37.08 7.30
C LYS A 30 23.50 -36.78 6.92
N LYS A 31 23.73 -35.89 5.95
CA LYS A 31 25.06 -35.47 5.50
C LYS A 31 25.48 -34.13 6.09
N GLY A 32 24.71 -33.55 7.01
CA GLY A 32 24.99 -32.24 7.61
C GLY A 32 24.72 -31.05 6.68
N ILE A 33 23.95 -31.22 5.58
CA ILE A 33 23.60 -30.17 4.65
C ILE A 33 22.22 -29.65 5.03
N TYR A 34 22.03 -28.31 5.04
CA TYR A 34 20.75 -27.67 5.32
C TYR A 34 19.67 -28.17 4.36
N THR A 35 18.51 -28.53 4.91
CA THR A 35 17.34 -28.95 4.13
C THR A 35 16.66 -27.78 3.48
N SER A 36 15.98 -28.01 2.36
CA SER A 36 15.24 -26.98 1.62
C SER A 36 13.79 -26.81 2.15
N THR A 37 13.62 -26.88 3.47
CA THR A 37 12.30 -26.70 4.09
C THR A 37 11.92 -25.21 4.14
N ILE A 38 10.62 -24.93 4.15
CA ILE A 38 10.10 -23.56 4.31
C ILE A 38 10.57 -23.00 5.66
N ASP A 39 10.57 -23.82 6.72
CA ASP A 39 10.99 -23.42 8.05
C ASP A 39 12.44 -22.93 8.09
N ASN A 40 13.36 -23.63 7.42
CA ASN A 40 14.74 -23.17 7.28
C ASN A 40 14.82 -21.82 6.57
N ILE A 41 14.05 -21.63 5.50
CA ILE A 41 14.06 -20.38 4.76
C ILE A 41 13.49 -19.23 5.60
N VAL A 42 12.38 -19.46 6.29
CA VAL A 42 11.78 -18.49 7.22
C VAL A 42 12.77 -18.14 8.33
N LEU A 43 13.43 -19.13 8.93
CA LEU A 43 14.40 -18.93 9.98
C LEU A 43 15.61 -18.09 9.49
N ILE A 44 16.10 -18.36 8.28
CA ILE A 44 17.15 -17.56 7.64
C ILE A 44 16.68 -16.12 7.43
N MET A 45 15.51 -15.91 6.83
CA MET A 45 15.00 -14.57 6.52
C MET A 45 14.70 -13.73 7.77
N GLU A 46 14.38 -14.37 8.89
CA GLU A 46 14.12 -13.69 10.15
C GLU A 46 15.37 -13.39 10.99
N ASN A 47 16.48 -14.05 10.73
CA ASN A 47 17.66 -13.95 11.59
C ASN A 47 18.93 -13.47 10.87
N ASP A 48 19.08 -13.75 9.57
CA ASP A 48 20.24 -13.27 8.80
C ASP A 48 20.23 -11.73 8.74
N GLU A 49 21.31 -11.09 9.19
CA GLU A 49 21.45 -9.63 9.29
C GLU A 49 21.25 -8.92 7.94
N ASN A 50 21.53 -9.62 6.83
CA ASN A 50 21.32 -9.09 5.49
C ASN A 50 19.86 -9.16 5.03
N LEU A 51 18.99 -9.92 5.72
CA LEU A 51 17.60 -10.15 5.34
C LEU A 51 16.61 -9.73 6.41
N LYS A 52 16.97 -9.85 7.67
CA LYS A 52 16.11 -9.61 8.84
C LYS A 52 15.42 -8.24 8.84
N GLY A 53 14.10 -8.25 8.88
CA GLY A 53 13.27 -7.04 8.99
C GLY A 53 13.38 -6.11 7.79
N LYS A 54 13.72 -6.65 6.60
CA LYS A 54 13.88 -5.87 5.38
C LYS A 54 12.71 -5.96 4.43
N ILE A 55 11.81 -6.93 4.62
CA ILE A 55 10.61 -7.09 3.81
C ILE A 55 9.36 -7.07 4.69
N ALA A 56 8.25 -6.64 4.12
CA ALA A 56 6.94 -6.64 4.75
C ALA A 56 5.85 -6.74 3.67
N LEU A 57 4.65 -7.19 4.06
CA LEU A 57 3.47 -7.08 3.21
C LEU A 57 2.80 -5.72 3.44
N ASN A 58 2.62 -4.97 2.38
CA ASN A 58 1.77 -3.79 2.38
C ASN A 58 0.31 -4.25 2.22
N GLU A 59 -0.48 -4.16 3.30
CA GLU A 59 -1.89 -4.59 3.30
C GLU A 59 -2.80 -3.73 2.41
N PHE A 60 -2.36 -2.52 2.08
CA PHE A 60 -3.13 -1.62 1.22
C PHE A 60 -2.96 -1.96 -0.26
N SER A 61 -1.72 -2.22 -0.70
CA SER A 61 -1.42 -2.61 -2.07
C SER A 61 -1.49 -4.12 -2.31
N HIS A 62 -1.52 -4.92 -1.24
CA HIS A 62 -1.38 -6.38 -1.28
C HIS A 62 -0.06 -6.85 -1.91
N GLN A 63 0.98 -6.01 -1.84
CA GLN A 63 2.30 -6.30 -2.40
C GLN A 63 3.37 -6.45 -1.31
N ILE A 64 4.34 -7.30 -1.59
CA ILE A 64 5.55 -7.38 -0.76
C ILE A 64 6.42 -6.15 -1.08
N VAL A 65 6.92 -5.50 -0.05
CA VAL A 65 7.78 -4.32 -0.16
C VAL A 65 9.09 -4.49 0.60
N ILE A 66 10.12 -3.83 0.11
CA ILE A 66 11.44 -3.75 0.71
C ILE A 66 11.46 -2.50 1.59
N LYS A 67 11.65 -2.68 2.90
CA LYS A 67 11.65 -1.60 3.91
C LYS A 67 13.06 -1.06 4.22
N LYS A 68 14.10 -1.82 3.93
CA LYS A 68 15.51 -1.48 4.17
C LYS A 68 16.39 -2.02 3.06
N ASN A 69 17.58 -1.45 2.92
CA ASN A 69 18.55 -1.91 1.91
C ASN A 69 18.82 -3.41 2.00
N LEU A 70 18.74 -4.06 0.87
CA LEU A 70 19.16 -5.45 0.67
C LEU A 70 20.62 -5.50 0.16
N PRO A 71 21.31 -6.63 0.25
CA PRO A 71 22.69 -6.75 -0.25
C PRO A 71 22.88 -6.40 -1.73
N TRP A 72 21.80 -6.55 -2.51
CA TRP A 72 21.80 -6.31 -3.96
C TRP A 72 21.01 -5.06 -4.38
N ARG A 73 20.31 -4.39 -3.45
CA ARG A 73 19.44 -3.24 -3.80
C ARG A 73 19.36 -2.23 -2.67
N LYS A 74 19.61 -0.96 -3.02
CA LYS A 74 19.29 0.17 -2.15
C LYS A 74 17.86 0.62 -2.40
N ILE A 75 17.09 0.84 -1.35
CA ILE A 75 15.74 1.41 -1.45
C ILE A 75 15.81 2.88 -1.86
N LYS A 76 14.84 3.30 -2.65
CA LYS A 76 14.68 4.68 -3.08
C LYS A 76 13.64 5.41 -2.22
N ASN A 77 12.57 4.72 -1.87
CA ASN A 77 11.49 5.28 -1.06
C ASN A 77 11.59 4.75 0.38
N VAL A 78 12.05 5.62 1.30
CA VAL A 78 12.28 5.25 2.71
C VAL A 78 10.96 5.12 3.47
N HIS A 79 9.91 5.82 3.07
CA HIS A 79 8.62 5.85 3.79
C HIS A 79 7.71 4.69 3.41
N SER A 80 7.38 4.54 2.14
CA SER A 80 6.50 3.47 1.65
C SER A 80 7.23 2.15 1.39
N GLY A 81 8.55 2.20 1.20
CA GLY A 81 9.34 1.08 0.71
C GLY A 81 9.28 0.96 -0.82
N ASP A 82 10.12 0.11 -1.37
CA ASP A 82 10.11 -0.21 -2.80
C ASP A 82 9.40 -1.55 -3.03
N CYS A 83 8.58 -1.66 -4.08
CA CYS A 83 7.96 -2.93 -4.44
C CYS A 83 9.00 -4.01 -4.71
N TRP A 84 8.74 -5.21 -4.21
CA TRP A 84 9.48 -6.42 -4.55
C TRP A 84 9.21 -6.82 -6.00
N CYS A 85 10.25 -7.21 -6.73
CA CYS A 85 10.12 -7.57 -8.14
C CYS A 85 10.87 -8.88 -8.46
N ASP A 86 10.68 -9.41 -9.67
CA ASP A 86 11.28 -10.66 -10.15
C ASP A 86 12.81 -10.69 -10.03
N ASN A 87 13.44 -9.51 -10.15
CA ASN A 87 14.88 -9.39 -9.96
C ASN A 87 15.28 -9.61 -8.49
N ASP A 88 14.46 -9.20 -7.56
CA ASP A 88 14.68 -9.42 -6.12
C ASP A 88 14.52 -10.92 -5.79
N ASP A 89 13.56 -11.61 -6.40
CA ASP A 89 13.42 -13.08 -6.30
C ASP A 89 14.69 -13.81 -6.75
N SER A 90 15.23 -13.39 -7.88
CA SER A 90 16.43 -13.98 -8.45
C SER A 90 17.65 -13.75 -7.57
N ASN A 91 17.81 -12.54 -7.03
CA ASN A 91 18.91 -12.18 -6.15
C ASN A 91 18.80 -12.86 -4.78
N LEU A 92 17.60 -12.95 -4.20
CA LEU A 92 17.40 -13.67 -2.94
C LEU A 92 17.73 -15.16 -3.10
N ARG A 93 17.26 -15.79 -4.18
CA ARG A 93 17.59 -17.18 -4.49
C ARG A 93 19.08 -17.38 -4.63
N HIS A 94 19.77 -16.52 -5.38
CA HIS A 94 21.22 -16.56 -5.51
C HIS A 94 21.92 -16.39 -4.16
N TYR A 95 21.45 -15.47 -3.32
CA TYR A 95 21.99 -15.24 -1.98
C TYR A 95 21.86 -16.49 -1.09
N ILE A 96 20.65 -17.06 -1.01
CA ILE A 96 20.36 -18.25 -0.18
C ILE A 96 21.16 -19.47 -0.69
N GLU A 97 21.23 -19.67 -2.00
CA GLU A 97 22.02 -20.75 -2.57
C GLU A 97 23.52 -20.61 -2.28
N ARG A 98 24.03 -19.40 -2.41
CA ARG A 98 25.45 -19.12 -2.20
C ARG A 98 25.86 -19.29 -0.73
N VAL A 99 25.09 -18.76 0.21
CA VAL A 99 25.41 -18.70 1.63
C VAL A 99 25.04 -20.01 2.33
N TYR A 100 23.83 -20.50 2.11
CA TYR A 100 23.25 -21.64 2.84
C TYR A 100 23.22 -22.94 2.04
N LYS A 101 23.61 -22.93 0.76
CA LYS A 101 23.57 -24.10 -0.15
C LYS A 101 22.17 -24.69 -0.34
N ILE A 102 21.11 -23.92 -0.06
CA ILE A 102 19.71 -24.33 -0.24
C ILE A 102 19.28 -23.99 -1.68
N LYS A 103 18.77 -25.01 -2.40
CA LYS A 103 18.33 -24.92 -3.80
C LYS A 103 16.84 -25.26 -3.89
N SER A 104 15.97 -24.32 -3.53
CA SER A 104 14.52 -24.51 -3.63
C SER A 104 13.83 -23.22 -4.04
N GLN A 105 13.47 -23.11 -5.30
CA GLN A 105 12.75 -21.94 -5.81
C GLN A 105 11.39 -21.78 -5.11
N GLN A 106 10.58 -22.84 -5.09
CA GLN A 106 9.25 -22.81 -4.47
C GLN A 106 9.32 -22.53 -2.96
N GLY A 107 10.24 -23.19 -2.26
CA GLY A 107 10.40 -22.96 -0.83
C GLY A 107 10.82 -21.53 -0.49
N ILE A 108 11.64 -20.90 -1.35
CA ILE A 108 12.03 -19.49 -1.18
C ILE A 108 10.81 -18.56 -1.39
N TYR A 109 10.00 -18.79 -2.42
CA TYR A 109 8.76 -18.02 -2.62
C TYR A 109 7.76 -18.18 -1.47
N ASP A 110 7.58 -19.39 -0.98
CA ASP A 110 6.70 -19.67 0.16
C ASP A 110 7.25 -19.00 1.44
N GLY A 111 8.56 -19.07 1.67
CA GLY A 111 9.23 -18.43 2.81
C GLY A 111 9.13 -16.91 2.78
N ILE A 112 9.33 -16.27 1.63
CA ILE A 112 9.11 -14.82 1.45
C ILE A 112 7.67 -14.45 1.84
N SER A 113 6.69 -15.20 1.32
CA SER A 113 5.29 -14.95 1.59
C SER A 113 4.95 -15.07 3.08
N VAL A 114 5.47 -16.10 3.76
CA VAL A 114 5.27 -16.31 5.21
C VAL A 114 5.87 -15.15 6.00
N VAL A 115 7.12 -14.76 5.72
CA VAL A 115 7.81 -13.69 6.45
C VAL A 115 7.17 -12.34 6.17
N ALA A 116 6.84 -12.02 4.92
CA ALA A 116 6.20 -10.77 4.58
C ALA A 116 4.83 -10.61 5.27
N ASN A 117 4.01 -11.66 5.30
CA ASN A 117 2.73 -11.67 6.01
C ASN A 117 2.89 -11.47 7.53
N LYS A 118 3.90 -12.09 8.14
CA LYS A 118 4.18 -11.92 9.58
C LYS A 118 4.49 -10.47 9.95
N TYR A 119 5.12 -9.73 9.05
CA TYR A 119 5.49 -8.32 9.22
C TYR A 119 4.61 -7.40 8.37
N SER A 120 3.34 -7.74 8.19
CA SER A 120 2.41 -6.90 7.45
C SER A 120 2.18 -5.55 8.13
N TYR A 121 1.90 -4.52 7.35
CA TYR A 121 1.56 -3.18 7.83
C TYR A 121 0.61 -2.49 6.87
N HIS A 122 -0.10 -1.48 7.34
CA HIS A 122 -1.02 -0.70 6.53
C HIS A 122 -0.58 0.76 6.51
N PRO A 123 0.04 1.27 5.43
CA PRO A 123 0.70 2.57 5.42
C PRO A 123 -0.23 3.73 5.77
N ILE A 124 -1.48 3.72 5.26
CA ILE A 124 -2.43 4.80 5.53
C ILE A 124 -2.96 4.73 6.97
N LYS A 125 -3.18 3.55 7.54
CA LYS A 125 -3.55 3.43 8.97
C LYS A 125 -2.43 3.95 9.85
N ASP A 126 -1.19 3.60 9.54
CA ASP A 126 -0.02 4.06 10.29
C ASP A 126 0.10 5.58 10.20
N TYR A 127 -0.07 6.15 9.01
CA TYR A 127 -0.10 7.59 8.79
C TYR A 127 -1.21 8.28 9.60
N LEU A 128 -2.46 7.82 9.49
CA LEU A 128 -3.60 8.41 10.19
C LEU A 128 -3.48 8.30 11.72
N ASN A 129 -2.94 7.21 12.23
CA ASN A 129 -2.71 7.01 13.67
C ASN A 129 -1.56 7.87 14.21
N ALA A 130 -0.58 8.22 13.37
CA ALA A 130 0.53 9.08 13.77
C ALA A 130 0.16 10.57 13.85
N VAL A 131 -0.92 10.99 13.15
CA VAL A 131 -1.37 12.39 13.15
C VAL A 131 -2.03 12.74 14.48
N LYS A 132 -1.63 13.86 15.06
CA LYS A 132 -2.27 14.43 16.27
C LYS A 132 -3.09 15.65 15.89
N TRP A 133 -4.33 15.67 16.35
CA TRP A 133 -5.17 16.84 16.19
C TRP A 133 -4.69 18.01 17.04
N ASP A 134 -4.58 19.18 16.46
CA ASP A 134 -4.15 20.43 17.10
C ASP A 134 -5.30 21.24 17.72
N GLY A 135 -6.54 20.70 17.73
CA GLY A 135 -7.73 21.35 18.25
C GLY A 135 -8.43 22.30 17.27
N VAL A 136 -7.89 22.53 16.07
CA VAL A 136 -8.47 23.45 15.10
C VAL A 136 -9.39 22.72 14.12
N ASN A 137 -10.67 23.15 14.04
CA ASN A 137 -11.63 22.59 13.09
C ASN A 137 -11.43 23.18 11.69
N ARG A 138 -10.82 22.42 10.79
CA ARG A 138 -10.61 22.82 9.37
C ARG A 138 -11.52 22.08 8.40
N VAL A 139 -12.06 20.94 8.80
CA VAL A 139 -12.76 20.02 7.92
C VAL A 139 -13.95 20.69 7.23
N ASP A 140 -14.77 21.41 7.96
CA ASP A 140 -16.03 21.97 7.45
C ASP A 140 -15.82 23.09 6.41
N ASN A 141 -14.69 23.77 6.47
CA ASN A 141 -14.37 24.88 5.57
C ASN A 141 -13.30 24.52 4.53
N LEU A 142 -12.80 23.28 4.48
CA LEU A 142 -11.65 22.94 3.66
C LEU A 142 -11.85 23.28 2.17
N PHE A 143 -13.02 22.97 1.59
CA PHE A 143 -13.29 23.32 0.19
C PHE A 143 -13.53 24.81 -0.02
N VAL A 144 -14.03 25.52 1.01
CA VAL A 144 -14.21 26.97 0.98
C VAL A 144 -12.84 27.67 1.00
N ASP A 145 -12.00 27.29 1.95
CA ASP A 145 -10.74 27.99 2.23
C ASP A 145 -9.68 27.74 1.14
N TYR A 146 -9.65 26.52 0.56
CA TYR A 146 -8.60 26.14 -0.39
C TYR A 146 -9.05 26.08 -1.86
N LEU A 147 -10.34 25.87 -2.14
CA LEU A 147 -10.86 25.79 -3.50
C LEU A 147 -11.80 26.95 -3.86
N GLY A 148 -12.07 27.89 -2.93
CA GLY A 148 -12.96 28.99 -3.15
C GLY A 148 -14.44 28.58 -3.33
N ALA A 149 -14.85 27.40 -2.84
CA ALA A 149 -16.23 26.98 -2.91
C ALA A 149 -17.15 27.88 -2.10
N GLN A 150 -18.40 28.04 -2.56
CA GLN A 150 -19.37 28.87 -1.84
C GLN A 150 -19.62 28.32 -0.43
N LYS A 151 -19.48 29.17 0.58
CA LYS A 151 -19.75 28.80 1.97
C LYS A 151 -21.24 28.51 2.18
N SER A 152 -21.58 27.29 2.54
CA SER A 152 -22.94 26.87 2.80
C SER A 152 -22.99 25.65 3.73
N LYS A 153 -24.15 25.36 4.32
CA LYS A 153 -24.36 24.11 5.07
C LYS A 153 -24.14 22.87 4.19
N TYR A 154 -24.48 22.97 2.91
CA TYR A 154 -24.27 21.90 1.93
C TYR A 154 -22.77 21.64 1.72
N THR A 155 -21.99 22.67 1.41
CA THR A 155 -20.54 22.55 1.20
C THR A 155 -19.85 21.95 2.41
N SER A 156 -20.14 22.43 3.62
CA SER A 156 -19.58 21.89 4.86
C SER A 156 -19.96 20.41 5.07
N ALA A 157 -21.22 20.04 4.80
CA ALA A 157 -21.67 18.66 4.93
C ALA A 157 -21.01 17.72 3.93
N VAL A 158 -20.86 18.15 2.67
CA VAL A 158 -20.19 17.39 1.61
C VAL A 158 -18.72 17.18 1.96
N THR A 159 -18.03 18.25 2.34
CA THR A 159 -16.60 18.18 2.74
C THR A 159 -16.41 17.19 3.88
N ARG A 160 -17.20 17.31 4.94
CA ARG A 160 -17.12 16.39 6.08
C ARG A 160 -17.39 14.95 5.68
N LYS A 161 -18.46 14.70 4.90
CA LYS A 161 -18.85 13.34 4.50
C LYS A 161 -17.79 12.63 3.67
N ILE A 162 -17.17 13.30 2.70
CA ILE A 162 -16.17 12.66 1.84
C ILE A 162 -14.90 12.35 2.62
N LEU A 163 -14.43 13.25 3.51
CA LEU A 163 -13.24 13.02 4.31
C LEU A 163 -13.45 11.93 5.38
N VAL A 164 -14.63 11.91 6.01
CA VAL A 164 -15.03 10.82 6.92
C VAL A 164 -15.11 9.51 6.17
N ALA A 165 -15.67 9.49 4.95
CA ALA A 165 -15.73 8.28 4.13
C ALA A 165 -14.33 7.79 3.73
N ALA A 166 -13.41 8.68 3.34
CA ALA A 166 -12.03 8.36 3.03
C ALA A 166 -11.35 7.67 4.21
N THR A 167 -11.47 8.24 5.41
CA THR A 167 -10.91 7.66 6.63
C THR A 167 -11.61 6.35 7.02
N SER A 168 -12.95 6.32 6.96
CA SER A 168 -13.75 5.14 7.32
C SER A 168 -13.43 3.93 6.45
N ARG A 169 -13.18 4.12 5.16
CA ARG A 169 -12.83 3.03 4.23
C ARG A 169 -11.44 2.44 4.50
N ILE A 170 -10.55 3.19 5.12
CA ILE A 170 -9.24 2.68 5.56
C ILE A 170 -9.39 1.79 6.81
N PHE A 171 -10.16 2.24 7.80
CA PHE A 171 -10.34 1.46 9.04
C PHE A 171 -11.38 0.34 8.91
N ASN A 172 -12.38 0.52 8.02
CA ASN A 172 -13.44 -0.46 7.73
C ASN A 172 -13.55 -0.68 6.22
N PRO A 173 -12.62 -1.41 5.58
CA PRO A 173 -12.63 -1.65 4.15
C PRO A 173 -13.97 -2.19 3.66
N GLY A 174 -14.48 -1.62 2.56
CA GLY A 174 -15.78 -1.98 1.99
C GLY A 174 -16.99 -1.35 2.67
N VAL A 175 -16.82 -0.42 3.62
CA VAL A 175 -17.97 0.36 4.13
C VAL A 175 -18.64 1.11 2.97
N LYS A 176 -20.00 1.11 2.99
CA LYS A 176 -20.77 1.67 1.90
C LYS A 176 -20.63 3.20 1.84
N PHE A 177 -20.25 3.68 0.66
CA PHE A 177 -20.21 5.11 0.32
C PHE A 177 -20.34 5.23 -1.20
N ASP A 178 -21.51 5.65 -1.67
CA ASP A 178 -21.92 5.62 -3.09
C ASP A 178 -21.79 6.98 -3.75
N ASN A 179 -21.25 7.96 -3.05
CA ASN A 179 -21.15 9.32 -3.55
C ASN A 179 -19.74 9.62 -4.07
N MET A 180 -19.69 10.44 -5.10
CA MET A 180 -18.49 11.08 -5.61
C MET A 180 -18.67 12.59 -5.50
N VAL A 181 -17.68 13.30 -5.01
CA VAL A 181 -17.65 14.76 -5.04
C VAL A 181 -17.08 15.22 -6.37
N VAL A 182 -17.78 16.10 -7.07
CA VAL A 182 -17.30 16.65 -8.34
C VAL A 182 -16.95 18.12 -8.16
N PHE A 183 -15.71 18.46 -8.48
CA PHE A 183 -15.21 19.82 -8.53
C PHE A 183 -15.41 20.41 -9.91
N VAL A 184 -16.29 21.39 -10.00
CA VAL A 184 -16.60 22.12 -11.23
C VAL A 184 -15.89 23.48 -11.21
N GLY A 185 -15.25 23.87 -12.29
CA GLY A 185 -14.60 25.17 -12.39
C GLY A 185 -13.51 25.22 -13.45
N LYS A 186 -13.09 26.41 -13.82
CA LYS A 186 -12.10 26.66 -14.89
C LYS A 186 -10.81 25.85 -14.70
N GLN A 187 -10.16 25.57 -15.81
CA GLN A 187 -8.82 24.96 -15.80
C GLN A 187 -7.83 25.86 -15.03
N GLY A 188 -6.88 25.23 -14.34
CA GLY A 188 -5.84 25.94 -13.59
C GLY A 188 -6.23 26.40 -12.17
N LEU A 189 -7.45 26.11 -11.70
CA LEU A 189 -7.89 26.44 -10.32
C LEU A 189 -7.30 25.52 -9.23
N GLY A 190 -6.42 24.59 -9.58
CA GLY A 190 -5.77 23.72 -8.60
C GLY A 190 -6.61 22.56 -8.10
N LYS A 191 -7.71 22.17 -8.79
CA LYS A 191 -8.59 21.05 -8.38
C LYS A 191 -7.82 19.74 -8.16
N SER A 192 -7.11 19.29 -9.17
CA SER A 192 -6.29 18.05 -9.12
C SER A 192 -5.10 18.19 -8.14
N HIS A 193 -4.47 19.36 -8.10
CA HIS A 193 -3.38 19.62 -7.14
C HIS A 193 -3.86 19.52 -5.68
N PHE A 194 -5.07 19.99 -5.40
CA PHE A 194 -5.67 19.82 -4.07
C PHE A 194 -5.88 18.35 -3.73
N LEU A 195 -6.35 17.53 -4.67
CA LEU A 195 -6.55 16.08 -4.48
C LEU A 195 -5.21 15.35 -4.27
N ASP A 196 -4.19 15.73 -5.03
CA ASP A 196 -2.82 15.22 -4.87
C ASP A 196 -2.26 15.55 -3.47
N LEU A 197 -2.43 16.76 -2.99
CA LEU A 197 -2.00 17.17 -1.65
C LEU A 197 -2.66 16.37 -0.52
N ILE A 198 -3.97 16.10 -0.60
CA ILE A 198 -4.67 15.34 0.43
C ILE A 198 -4.45 13.83 0.30
N GLY A 199 -4.29 13.33 -0.92
CA GLY A 199 -4.06 11.91 -1.21
C GLY A 199 -2.61 11.49 -1.02
N LYS A 200 -1.67 12.45 -1.09
CA LYS A 200 -0.23 12.19 -1.01
C LYS A 200 0.20 11.12 -2.03
N GLU A 201 1.09 10.21 -1.62
CA GLU A 201 1.56 9.08 -2.41
C GLU A 201 0.46 8.06 -2.76
N TRP A 202 -0.72 8.18 -2.18
CA TRP A 202 -1.90 7.34 -2.45
C TRP A 202 -2.98 8.06 -3.26
N TYR A 203 -2.65 9.16 -3.90
CA TYR A 203 -3.47 9.80 -4.91
C TYR A 203 -3.28 9.11 -6.26
N SER A 204 -4.37 9.00 -7.02
CA SER A 204 -4.32 8.48 -8.39
C SER A 204 -5.32 9.22 -9.28
N ASP A 205 -4.83 9.69 -10.43
CA ASP A 205 -5.59 10.23 -11.55
C ASP A 205 -5.56 9.29 -12.78
N SER A 206 -5.07 8.07 -12.58
CA SER A 206 -4.78 7.12 -13.66
C SER A 206 -5.98 6.29 -14.10
N ILE A 207 -7.19 6.58 -13.61
CA ILE A 207 -8.41 5.85 -13.98
C ILE A 207 -8.82 6.20 -15.40
N ASN A 208 -8.59 5.29 -16.31
CA ASN A 208 -8.95 5.44 -17.73
C ASN A 208 -10.13 4.55 -18.15
N THR A 209 -10.55 3.60 -17.31
CA THR A 209 -11.71 2.73 -17.53
C THR A 209 -12.42 2.41 -16.22
N VAL A 210 -13.74 2.23 -16.29
CA VAL A 210 -14.59 1.78 -15.18
C VAL A 210 -15.15 0.38 -15.41
N VAL A 211 -14.72 -0.28 -16.48
CA VAL A 211 -15.23 -1.59 -16.91
C VAL A 211 -14.09 -2.59 -17.00
N GLY A 212 -14.37 -3.82 -16.57
CA GLY A 212 -13.42 -4.92 -16.66
C GLY A 212 -12.44 -5.00 -15.49
N LYS A 213 -11.52 -5.96 -15.59
CA LYS A 213 -10.52 -6.25 -14.56
C LYS A 213 -9.54 -5.09 -14.35
N GLU A 214 -9.13 -4.45 -15.44
CA GLU A 214 -8.19 -3.33 -15.44
C GLU A 214 -8.69 -2.17 -14.56
N ALA A 215 -10.02 -1.90 -14.58
CA ALA A 215 -10.64 -0.89 -13.73
C ALA A 215 -10.42 -1.16 -12.23
N TYR A 216 -10.35 -2.41 -11.83
CA TYR A 216 -10.13 -2.78 -10.43
C TYR A 216 -8.65 -2.77 -10.06
N GLU A 217 -7.78 -3.18 -10.98
CA GLU A 217 -6.33 -3.15 -10.78
C GLU A 217 -5.82 -1.72 -10.63
N GLN A 218 -6.42 -0.73 -11.32
CA GLN A 218 -6.09 0.70 -11.19
C GLN A 218 -6.45 1.28 -9.80
N LEU A 219 -7.29 0.61 -9.01
CA LEU A 219 -7.62 1.04 -7.65
C LEU A 219 -6.63 0.54 -6.59
N GLN A 220 -5.72 -0.36 -6.96
CA GLN A 220 -4.67 -0.77 -6.04
C GLN A 220 -3.76 0.42 -5.74
N GLU A 221 -3.38 0.56 -4.49
CA GLU A 221 -2.54 1.66 -3.99
C GLU A 221 -3.19 3.06 -4.05
N ALA A 222 -4.47 3.16 -4.46
CA ALA A 222 -5.17 4.42 -4.54
C ALA A 222 -6.15 4.61 -3.37
N TRP A 223 -5.98 5.70 -2.62
CA TRP A 223 -6.88 6.14 -1.55
C TRP A 223 -7.81 7.26 -2.01
N ILE A 224 -7.23 8.29 -2.61
CA ILE A 224 -7.94 9.40 -3.24
C ILE A 224 -7.84 9.23 -4.75
N VAL A 225 -8.97 8.93 -5.38
CA VAL A 225 -9.04 8.64 -6.81
C VAL A 225 -9.71 9.79 -7.52
N GLU A 226 -9.02 10.38 -8.49
CA GLU A 226 -9.58 11.39 -9.38
C GLU A 226 -10.06 10.76 -10.68
N MET A 227 -11.30 11.07 -11.04
CA MET A 227 -11.89 10.79 -12.34
C MET A 227 -11.98 12.12 -13.10
N ALA A 228 -10.99 12.37 -13.95
CA ALA A 228 -10.90 13.61 -14.72
C ALA A 228 -11.86 13.62 -15.91
N GLU A 229 -12.20 14.81 -16.37
CA GLU A 229 -12.94 15.06 -17.62
C GLU A 229 -14.30 14.33 -17.76
N LEU A 230 -15.09 14.31 -16.68
CA LEU A 230 -16.40 13.67 -16.67
C LEU A 230 -17.38 14.22 -17.74
N SER A 231 -17.11 15.40 -18.30
CA SER A 231 -17.91 16.05 -19.34
C SER A 231 -17.99 15.26 -20.66
N ALA A 232 -17.01 14.39 -20.92
CA ALA A 232 -16.96 13.58 -22.13
C ALA A 232 -17.81 12.30 -22.09
N THR A 233 -18.42 11.98 -20.92
CA THR A 233 -19.12 10.71 -20.74
C THR A 233 -20.51 10.68 -21.39
N LYS A 234 -20.78 9.64 -22.17
CA LYS A 234 -22.13 9.34 -22.71
C LYS A 234 -23.04 8.80 -21.57
N LYS A 235 -24.37 8.84 -21.77
CA LYS A 235 -25.34 8.36 -20.77
C LYS A 235 -25.05 6.92 -20.28
N ALA A 236 -24.70 6.00 -21.16
CA ALA A 236 -24.36 4.62 -20.82
C ALA A 236 -23.07 4.53 -19.97
N GLU A 237 -22.13 5.43 -20.18
CA GLU A 237 -20.91 5.53 -19.39
C GLU A 237 -21.20 6.08 -18.00
N THR A 238 -22.14 7.04 -17.87
CA THR A 238 -22.56 7.58 -16.56
C THR A 238 -23.13 6.48 -15.66
N GLU A 239 -23.96 5.58 -16.17
CA GLU A 239 -24.50 4.45 -15.40
C GLU A 239 -23.39 3.46 -15.00
N SER A 240 -22.41 3.22 -15.89
CA SER A 240 -21.25 2.39 -15.56
C SER A 240 -20.39 3.01 -14.46
N VAL A 241 -20.19 4.33 -14.49
CA VAL A 241 -19.49 5.08 -13.44
C VAL A 241 -20.24 4.99 -12.11
N LYS A 242 -21.56 5.24 -12.09
CA LYS A 242 -22.39 5.10 -10.88
C LYS A 242 -22.28 3.69 -10.28
N HIS A 243 -22.42 2.66 -11.13
CA HIS A 243 -22.26 1.28 -10.70
C HIS A 243 -20.85 0.99 -10.18
N PHE A 244 -19.82 1.49 -10.85
CA PHE A 244 -18.42 1.31 -10.43
C PHE A 244 -18.16 1.96 -9.06
N ILE A 245 -18.60 3.19 -8.82
CA ILE A 245 -18.41 3.92 -7.56
C ILE A 245 -19.12 3.24 -6.39
N SER A 246 -20.33 2.68 -6.63
CA SER A 246 -21.18 2.09 -5.59
C SER A 246 -20.68 0.72 -5.07
N LYS A 247 -19.70 0.09 -5.71
CA LYS A 247 -19.16 -1.19 -5.27
C LYS A 247 -18.47 -1.09 -3.93
N ARG A 248 -18.62 -2.14 -3.14
CA ARG A 248 -17.97 -2.29 -1.82
C ARG A 248 -16.71 -3.14 -1.89
N GLU A 249 -16.66 -4.03 -2.87
CA GLU A 249 -15.55 -4.95 -3.10
C GLU A 249 -15.38 -5.20 -4.60
N ASP A 250 -14.17 -5.49 -5.00
CA ASP A 250 -13.81 -5.92 -6.34
C ASP A 250 -13.34 -7.37 -6.29
N VAL A 251 -13.80 -8.18 -7.24
CA VAL A 251 -13.53 -9.62 -7.28
C VAL A 251 -12.78 -9.93 -8.56
N TYR A 252 -11.50 -10.23 -8.42
CA TYR A 252 -10.67 -10.58 -9.58
C TYR A 252 -9.46 -11.43 -9.16
N ARG A 253 -8.76 -11.96 -10.13
CA ARG A 253 -7.51 -12.68 -9.93
C ARG A 253 -6.34 -11.76 -10.27
N VAL A 254 -5.47 -11.51 -9.31
CA VAL A 254 -4.23 -10.74 -9.52
C VAL A 254 -3.39 -11.41 -10.62
N ALA A 255 -2.62 -10.63 -11.35
CA ALA A 255 -1.72 -11.17 -12.38
C ALA A 255 -0.82 -12.25 -11.74
N TYR A 256 -0.72 -13.41 -12.41
CA TYR A 256 0.00 -14.59 -11.94
C TYR A 256 -0.53 -15.24 -10.64
N GLY A 257 -1.57 -14.69 -10.02
CA GLY A 257 -2.24 -15.28 -8.87
C GLY A 257 -2.92 -16.61 -9.23
N ARG A 258 -2.92 -17.56 -8.30
CA ARG A 258 -3.58 -18.88 -8.49
C ARG A 258 -5.07 -18.83 -8.18
N ARG A 259 -5.53 -17.86 -7.36
CA ARG A 259 -6.91 -17.79 -6.86
C ARG A 259 -7.55 -16.46 -7.22
N VAL A 260 -8.88 -16.46 -7.30
CA VAL A 260 -9.70 -15.25 -7.32
C VAL A 260 -9.83 -14.76 -5.89
N GLU A 261 -9.61 -13.48 -5.69
CA GLU A 261 -9.65 -12.84 -4.37
C GLU A 261 -10.66 -11.70 -4.36
N LYS A 262 -11.08 -11.32 -3.15
CA LYS A 262 -12.00 -10.21 -2.90
C LYS A 262 -11.23 -9.07 -2.26
N PHE A 263 -11.20 -7.95 -2.95
CA PHE A 263 -10.54 -6.72 -2.50
C PHE A 263 -11.60 -5.74 -2.04
N LYS A 264 -11.74 -5.55 -0.74
CA LYS A 264 -12.63 -4.56 -0.17
C LYS A 264 -12.12 -3.17 -0.48
N ARG A 265 -12.99 -2.29 -0.99
CA ARG A 265 -12.58 -0.94 -1.38
C ARG A 265 -12.17 -0.08 -0.20
N GLN A 266 -11.04 0.58 -0.38
CA GLN A 266 -10.43 1.48 0.58
C GLN A 266 -10.31 2.92 0.04
N CYS A 267 -10.67 3.15 -1.23
CA CYS A 267 -10.60 4.44 -1.89
C CYS A 267 -11.94 5.21 -1.83
N VAL A 268 -11.86 6.52 -2.04
CA VAL A 268 -12.99 7.40 -2.37
C VAL A 268 -12.74 8.07 -3.70
N PHE A 269 -13.82 8.45 -4.38
CA PHE A 269 -13.77 9.03 -5.72
C PHE A 269 -14.10 10.51 -5.70
N PHE A 270 -13.30 11.26 -6.45
CA PHE A 270 -13.54 12.65 -6.81
C PHE A 270 -13.62 12.77 -8.32
N GLY A 271 -14.51 13.64 -8.79
CA GLY A 271 -14.56 14.02 -10.19
C GLY A 271 -14.03 15.44 -10.37
N THR A 272 -13.42 15.71 -11.51
CA THR A 272 -13.05 17.06 -11.91
C THR A 272 -13.56 17.34 -13.30
N THR A 273 -14.07 18.56 -13.51
CA THR A 273 -14.56 19.00 -14.81
C THR A 273 -14.43 20.53 -14.94
N ASN A 274 -14.37 20.98 -16.18
CA ASN A 274 -14.39 22.41 -16.52
C ASN A 274 -15.77 22.85 -17.02
N ASP A 275 -16.70 21.89 -17.18
CA ASP A 275 -18.03 22.12 -17.75
C ASP A 275 -19.09 22.08 -16.64
N ASP A 276 -19.94 23.10 -16.57
CA ASP A 276 -21.02 23.21 -15.60
C ASP A 276 -22.17 22.22 -15.92
N GLU A 277 -22.27 21.75 -17.18
CA GLU A 277 -23.28 20.79 -17.64
C GLU A 277 -22.74 19.38 -17.84
N PHE A 278 -21.87 18.92 -16.98
CA PHE A 278 -21.22 17.62 -17.11
C PHE A 278 -22.15 16.39 -16.91
N LEU A 279 -23.27 16.55 -16.23
CA LEU A 279 -24.32 15.53 -16.11
C LEU A 279 -25.45 15.83 -17.09
N LYS A 280 -25.50 15.06 -18.19
CA LYS A 280 -26.57 15.18 -19.20
C LYS A 280 -27.87 14.46 -18.82
N ASP A 281 -27.97 13.92 -17.61
CA ASP A 281 -29.16 13.24 -17.11
C ASP A 281 -30.04 14.23 -16.33
N LYS A 282 -31.21 14.56 -16.89
CA LYS A 282 -32.20 15.49 -16.30
C LYS A 282 -33.27 14.75 -15.48
N THR A 283 -32.96 13.57 -14.93
CA THR A 283 -33.88 12.84 -14.05
C THR A 283 -33.49 12.99 -12.59
#